data_064709fb857fffaa3265dcaf258a7762
#
_entry.id   064709fb857fffaa3265dcaf258a7762
#
_cell.length_a   1.000
_cell.length_b   1.000
_cell.length_c   1.000
_cell.angle_alpha   90.00
_cell.angle_beta   90.00
_cell.angle_gamma   90.00
#
_symmetry.space_group_name_H-M   'P 1'
#
loop_
_entity.id
_entity.type
_entity.pdbx_description
1 polymer ?
#
loop_
_entity_poly.entity_id
_entity_poly.type
_entity_poly.pdbx_seq_one_letter_code
_entity_poly.pdbx_strand_id
1 'polypeptide(L)'
;MKDQHNVRGKASRKSAPNFSRRDFLYGSAAGAASAAMLNPAMAAAQSVGVKPGDLPDLTIKEVKVYVTDMTNIHRLNGTETGELVSVVTHSGIEGNYTIGNRNHTTGWLDWAKATLVGKSVTDLLPTLASTSGMKGPGGFDASSFGRPGAGGRTPPGFGTEPQRPGEGPAFGGAAVAGSALQTHGGGLWPNYYIAAADVCLWDILGKAVNRPIYKILQGGVNNRDRVMAYASSNHLPAIEDYVPDALKAKELGYKGYKIHPGRGQHRTGPEIPTYVGHMEIIREIRKAVGDEFVLMHDPVQMYNRFEALSVGRLLDELDYLWFEDPIRTIDEEGLIELGQKLHLPMHVGEFLYSIADYAEYIKRDALGAVRLISDNVGGISGSMRVGLLADAHGLECAPHNWGNEYDMMVAFHLELALPSAYWFEVPHPVEYTDRPYLKNKFRIDKDSYILAPTDPGLGLPIDRAALDKVTKQILR
;
A
#
# COMPACT_ATOMS: atom_id res chain seq x y z
N MET A 1 -29.59 -44.19 -37.38
CA MET A 1 -30.62 -44.39 -36.34
C MET A 1 -30.12 -43.78 -35.05
N LYS A 2 -30.87 -42.75 -34.57
CA LYS A 2 -30.98 -42.16 -33.24
C LYS A 2 -29.72 -41.46 -32.67
N ASP A 3 -29.57 -40.18 -32.87
CA ASP A 3 -30.01 -39.04 -32.05
C ASP A 3 -29.74 -39.23 -30.56
N GLN A 4 -28.71 -38.51 -30.06
CA GLN A 4 -28.69 -38.04 -28.66
C GLN A 4 -28.45 -36.55 -28.62
N HIS A 5 -29.47 -35.85 -28.15
CA HIS A 5 -29.59 -34.41 -28.03
C HIS A 5 -28.71 -33.82 -26.95
N ASN A 6 -28.05 -32.82 -27.37
CA ASN A 6 -27.34 -31.81 -26.61
C ASN A 6 -28.34 -30.95 -25.80
N VAL A 7 -28.32 -31.04 -24.47
CA VAL A 7 -29.04 -30.11 -23.58
C VAL A 7 -28.02 -29.19 -22.88
N ARG A 8 -27.65 -28.13 -23.58
CA ARG A 8 -27.02 -26.99 -22.87
C ARG A 8 -28.13 -26.16 -22.23
N GLY A 9 -28.20 -26.26 -20.87
CA GLY A 9 -29.04 -25.38 -20.07
C GLY A 9 -28.60 -23.93 -20.23
N LYS A 10 -29.48 -23.09 -20.79
CA LYS A 10 -29.34 -21.62 -20.74
C LYS A 10 -29.52 -21.16 -19.32
N ALA A 11 -28.42 -20.78 -18.64
CA ALA A 11 -28.52 -19.99 -17.44
C ALA A 11 -29.16 -18.63 -17.79
N SER A 12 -30.32 -18.36 -17.23
CA SER A 12 -31.00 -17.07 -17.35
C SER A 12 -30.15 -16.00 -16.69
N ARG A 13 -29.58 -15.10 -17.47
CA ARG A 13 -29.03 -13.83 -16.97
C ARG A 13 -30.17 -13.07 -16.30
N LYS A 14 -30.20 -13.07 -14.98
CA LYS A 14 -31.01 -12.10 -14.23
C LYS A 14 -30.49 -10.71 -14.64
N SER A 15 -31.38 -9.88 -15.19
CA SER A 15 -31.11 -8.48 -15.50
C SER A 15 -30.61 -7.78 -14.25
N ALA A 16 -29.46 -7.14 -14.32
CA ALA A 16 -28.98 -6.27 -13.27
C ALA A 16 -30.03 -5.18 -13.00
N PRO A 17 -30.27 -4.80 -11.72
CA PRO A 17 -31.19 -3.73 -11.41
C PRO A 17 -30.72 -2.43 -12.07
N ASN A 18 -31.65 -1.73 -12.75
CA ASN A 18 -31.40 -0.40 -13.30
C ASN A 18 -31.27 0.61 -12.16
N PHE A 19 -30.05 0.85 -11.70
CA PHE A 19 -29.75 1.96 -10.79
C PHE A 19 -29.66 3.27 -11.59
N SER A 20 -30.37 4.29 -11.13
CA SER A 20 -30.21 5.63 -11.68
C SER A 20 -28.83 6.21 -11.28
N ARG A 21 -28.26 7.14 -12.07
CA ARG A 21 -27.04 7.87 -11.69
C ARG A 21 -27.14 8.53 -10.29
N ARG A 22 -28.36 8.85 -9.87
CA ARG A 22 -28.65 9.45 -8.58
C ARG A 22 -28.57 8.41 -7.45
N ASP A 23 -29.03 7.18 -7.69
CA ASP A 23 -28.95 6.07 -6.73
C ASP A 23 -27.52 5.62 -6.53
N PHE A 24 -26.69 5.68 -7.59
CA PHE A 24 -25.25 5.43 -7.53
C PHE A 24 -24.51 6.44 -6.64
N LEU A 25 -24.85 7.73 -6.75
CA LEU A 25 -24.17 8.78 -5.98
C LEU A 25 -24.57 8.85 -4.50
N TYR A 26 -25.76 8.38 -4.14
CA TYR A 26 -26.30 8.52 -2.78
C TYR A 26 -26.49 7.19 -2.01
N GLY A 27 -26.38 6.07 -2.67
CA GLY A 27 -26.63 4.75 -2.08
C GLY A 27 -25.46 3.78 -2.12
N SER A 28 -24.33 4.14 -2.76
CA SER A 28 -23.17 3.25 -2.90
C SER A 28 -22.10 3.53 -1.84
N ALA A 29 -21.30 2.50 -1.51
CA ALA A 29 -20.11 2.66 -0.67
C ALA A 29 -19.15 3.71 -1.23
N ALA A 30 -19.03 3.80 -2.56
CA ALA A 30 -18.24 4.82 -3.25
C ALA A 30 -18.77 6.24 -3.01
N GLY A 31 -20.08 6.44 -2.96
CA GLY A 31 -20.68 7.74 -2.65
C GLY A 31 -20.39 8.19 -1.21
N ALA A 32 -20.47 7.28 -0.24
CA ALA A 32 -20.15 7.56 1.16
C ALA A 32 -18.65 7.85 1.35
N ALA A 33 -17.78 7.07 0.72
CA ALA A 33 -16.35 7.29 0.74
C ALA A 33 -15.95 8.63 0.09
N SER A 34 -16.60 9.00 -1.03
CA SER A 34 -16.40 10.31 -1.67
C SER A 34 -16.83 11.46 -0.76
N ALA A 35 -17.96 11.34 -0.06
CA ALA A 35 -18.41 12.33 0.89
C ALA A 35 -17.46 12.50 2.08
N ALA A 36 -16.89 11.39 2.58
CA ALA A 36 -15.89 11.43 3.63
C ALA A 36 -14.61 12.15 3.19
N MET A 37 -14.20 11.98 1.93
CA MET A 37 -13.04 12.68 1.37
C MET A 37 -13.27 14.18 1.18
N LEU A 38 -14.51 14.59 0.84
CA LEU A 38 -14.84 16.00 0.65
C LEU A 38 -14.97 16.75 1.99
N ASN A 39 -15.48 16.08 3.02
CA ASN A 39 -15.63 16.67 4.36
C ASN A 39 -15.41 15.62 5.46
N PRO A 40 -14.15 15.31 5.78
CA PRO A 40 -13.80 14.30 6.77
C PRO A 40 -14.39 14.56 8.16
N ALA A 41 -14.43 15.82 8.58
CA ALA A 41 -14.99 16.21 9.88
C ALA A 41 -16.50 15.92 9.96
N MET A 42 -17.25 16.21 8.89
CA MET A 42 -18.67 15.90 8.83
C MET A 42 -18.90 14.38 8.83
N ALA A 43 -18.15 13.65 8.04
CA ALA A 43 -18.24 12.19 7.99
C ALA A 43 -17.93 11.56 9.36
N ALA A 44 -16.88 12.03 10.04
CA ALA A 44 -16.51 11.58 11.37
C ALA A 44 -17.61 11.87 12.40
N ALA A 45 -18.11 13.10 12.44
CA ALA A 45 -19.19 13.49 13.36
C ALA A 45 -20.49 12.71 13.09
N GLN A 46 -20.87 12.55 11.84
CA GLN A 46 -22.04 11.74 11.45
C GLN A 46 -21.90 10.27 11.84
N SER A 47 -20.68 9.70 11.78
CA SER A 47 -20.41 8.30 12.14
C SER A 47 -20.76 7.98 13.60
N VAL A 48 -20.85 8.99 14.46
CA VAL A 48 -21.17 8.89 15.89
C VAL A 48 -22.42 9.69 16.28
N GLY A 49 -23.10 10.31 15.32
CA GLY A 49 -24.34 11.04 15.57
C GLY A 49 -24.17 12.39 16.26
N VAL A 50 -23.00 13.02 16.18
CA VAL A 50 -22.72 14.36 16.72
C VAL A 50 -22.58 15.40 15.62
N LYS A 51 -22.65 16.69 15.99
CA LYS A 51 -22.37 17.77 15.02
C LYS A 51 -20.86 18.00 14.93
N PRO A 52 -20.33 18.44 13.76
CA PRO A 52 -18.90 18.77 13.64
C PRO A 52 -18.39 19.78 14.66
N GLY A 53 -19.25 20.74 15.10
CA GLY A 53 -18.91 21.73 16.13
C GLY A 53 -18.82 21.17 17.55
N ASP A 54 -19.28 19.95 17.78
CA ASP A 54 -19.16 19.27 19.08
C ASP A 54 -17.87 18.44 19.21
N LEU A 55 -17.05 18.42 18.15
CA LEU A 55 -15.74 17.78 18.20
C LEU A 55 -14.82 18.52 19.19
N PRO A 56 -13.87 17.82 19.85
CA PRO A 56 -12.87 18.44 20.70
C PRO A 56 -11.99 19.43 19.90
N ASP A 57 -11.21 20.27 20.60
CA ASP A 57 -10.26 21.16 19.92
C ASP A 57 -9.19 20.37 19.19
N LEU A 58 -9.31 20.28 17.87
CA LEU A 58 -8.42 19.58 16.96
C LEU A 58 -7.34 20.49 16.36
N THR A 59 -7.14 21.70 16.91
CA THR A 59 -6.02 22.57 16.53
C THR A 59 -4.71 21.94 16.94
N ILE A 60 -3.76 21.83 16.00
CA ILE A 60 -2.47 21.19 16.23
C ILE A 60 -1.59 22.09 17.11
N LYS A 61 -1.16 21.54 18.23
CA LYS A 61 -0.30 22.18 19.21
C LYS A 61 1.18 22.00 18.90
N GLU A 62 1.57 20.78 18.59
CA GLU A 62 2.98 20.42 18.34
C GLU A 62 3.11 19.22 17.44
N VAL A 63 4.28 19.08 16.84
CA VAL A 63 4.73 17.89 16.10
C VAL A 63 6.04 17.39 16.69
N LYS A 64 6.23 16.07 16.70
CA LYS A 64 7.41 15.40 17.28
C LYS A 64 7.88 14.28 16.38
N VAL A 65 9.16 13.92 16.51
CA VAL A 65 9.70 12.71 15.94
C VAL A 65 10.46 11.94 17.01
N TYR A 66 10.06 10.70 17.24
CA TYR A 66 10.78 9.76 18.07
C TYR A 66 11.77 8.99 17.18
N VAL A 67 13.05 9.28 17.38
CA VAL A 67 14.13 8.52 16.74
C VAL A 67 14.33 7.26 17.54
N THR A 68 13.97 6.10 16.98
CA THR A 68 13.99 4.83 17.68
C THR A 68 15.16 3.94 17.25
N ASP A 69 15.65 3.12 18.17
CA ASP A 69 16.62 2.06 17.87
C ASP A 69 15.89 0.72 17.72
N MET A 70 15.89 0.24 16.51
CA MET A 70 15.25 -1.01 16.13
C MET A 70 16.25 -2.11 15.82
N THR A 71 17.52 -1.97 16.23
CA THR A 71 18.63 -2.88 15.86
C THR A 71 18.45 -4.33 16.29
N ASN A 72 17.65 -4.60 17.32
CA ASN A 72 17.41 -5.93 17.88
C ASN A 72 16.07 -6.55 17.43
N ILE A 73 15.41 -5.99 16.41
CA ILE A 73 14.13 -6.50 15.93
C ILE A 73 14.37 -7.29 14.65
N HIS A 74 13.70 -8.43 14.51
CA HIS A 74 13.72 -9.22 13.27
C HIS A 74 13.30 -8.35 12.09
N ARG A 75 14.08 -8.37 10.99
CA ARG A 75 13.97 -7.42 9.89
C ARG A 75 13.98 -8.10 8.55
N LEU A 76 13.18 -7.55 7.65
CA LEU A 76 13.20 -7.94 6.26
C LEU A 76 14.52 -7.57 5.58
N ASN A 77 15.19 -6.45 5.93
CA ASN A 77 16.35 -5.94 5.20
C ASN A 77 17.36 -5.11 6.04
N GLY A 78 17.60 -5.47 7.28
CA GLY A 78 18.92 -5.21 7.96
C GLY A 78 19.20 -3.84 8.57
N THR A 79 18.58 -2.70 8.26
CA THR A 79 19.04 -1.37 8.72
C THR A 79 17.93 -0.36 9.00
N GLU A 80 16.89 -0.73 9.69
CA GLU A 80 15.84 0.25 9.95
C GLU A 80 15.92 0.87 11.33
N THR A 81 16.12 2.15 11.35
CA THR A 81 15.67 3.04 12.36
C THR A 81 14.26 3.44 11.98
N GLY A 82 13.29 2.91 12.67
CA GLY A 82 11.91 3.34 12.51
C GLY A 82 11.72 4.68 13.22
N GLU A 83 11.51 5.75 12.47
CA GLU A 83 11.17 7.03 13.08
C GLU A 83 9.66 7.13 13.18
N LEU A 84 9.18 7.29 14.43
CA LEU A 84 7.77 7.50 14.70
C LEU A 84 7.51 9.01 14.71
N VAL A 85 6.67 9.49 13.80
CA VAL A 85 6.17 10.86 13.81
C VAL A 85 4.88 10.95 14.63
N SER A 86 4.69 12.06 15.29
CA SER A 86 3.55 12.32 16.16
C SER A 86 3.07 13.76 16.00
N VAL A 87 1.77 13.91 15.75
CA VAL A 87 1.05 15.18 15.66
C VAL A 87 0.11 15.26 16.85
N VAL A 88 0.20 16.33 17.65
CA VAL A 88 -0.55 16.47 18.91
C VAL A 88 -1.45 17.69 18.86
N THR A 89 -2.71 17.55 19.22
CA THR A 89 -3.70 18.63 19.29
C THR A 89 -3.69 19.33 20.63
N HIS A 90 -4.35 20.49 20.75
CA HIS A 90 -4.55 21.17 22.02
C HIS A 90 -5.43 20.36 23.00
N SER A 91 -6.35 19.54 22.50
CA SER A 91 -7.13 18.59 23.32
C SER A 91 -6.31 17.38 23.80
N GLY A 92 -5.04 17.26 23.40
CA GLY A 92 -4.15 16.17 23.80
C GLY A 92 -4.31 14.89 22.98
N ILE A 93 -5.12 14.88 21.93
CA ILE A 93 -5.23 13.75 21.01
C ILE A 93 -3.98 13.69 20.14
N GLU A 94 -3.39 12.51 20.01
CA GLU A 94 -2.15 12.28 19.29
C GLU A 94 -2.37 11.33 18.12
N GLY A 95 -1.98 11.76 16.91
CA GLY A 95 -1.92 10.94 15.71
C GLY A 95 -0.48 10.52 15.43
N ASN A 96 -0.30 9.27 15.01
CA ASN A 96 1.01 8.68 14.84
C ASN A 96 1.14 7.97 13.51
N TYR A 97 2.36 8.04 12.92
CA TYR A 97 2.76 7.31 11.75
C TYR A 97 4.28 7.13 11.70
N THR A 98 4.81 6.45 10.72
CA THR A 98 6.25 6.27 10.54
C THR A 98 6.77 7.01 9.32
N ILE A 99 8.04 7.44 9.39
CA ILE A 99 8.78 7.93 8.23
C ILE A 99 9.99 7.01 8.03
N GLY A 100 10.09 6.42 6.85
CA GLY A 100 11.01 5.32 6.58
C GLY A 100 12.51 5.67 6.48
N ASN A 101 12.97 6.93 6.59
CA ASN A 101 14.39 7.25 6.38
C ASN A 101 14.88 8.43 7.22
N ARG A 102 15.93 8.21 8.04
CA ARG A 102 16.59 9.22 8.90
C ARG A 102 16.96 10.51 8.16
N ASN A 103 17.34 10.45 6.91
CA ASN A 103 17.80 11.61 6.15
C ASN A 103 16.67 12.63 5.89
N HIS A 104 15.42 12.28 6.15
CA HIS A 104 14.25 13.11 5.87
C HIS A 104 13.53 13.62 7.10
N THR A 105 13.88 13.13 8.27
CA THR A 105 13.23 13.42 9.54
C THR A 105 13.20 14.89 9.89
N THR A 106 14.36 15.56 9.81
CA THR A 106 14.45 16.99 10.11
C THR A 106 13.68 17.82 9.08
N GLY A 107 13.78 17.47 7.81
CA GLY A 107 13.04 18.14 6.74
C GLY A 107 11.53 18.01 6.91
N TRP A 108 11.03 16.80 7.26
CA TRP A 108 9.62 16.62 7.57
C TRP A 108 9.20 17.43 8.80
N LEU A 109 9.99 17.42 9.87
CA LEU A 109 9.67 18.12 11.10
C LEU A 109 9.54 19.64 10.86
N ASP A 110 10.47 20.24 10.14
CA ASP A 110 10.44 21.66 9.80
C ASP A 110 9.25 22.01 8.91
N TRP A 111 8.98 21.18 7.89
CA TRP A 111 7.81 21.32 7.05
C TRP A 111 6.51 21.18 7.86
N ALA A 112 6.40 20.15 8.71
CA ALA A 112 5.20 19.88 9.50
C ALA A 112 4.93 21.00 10.51
N LYS A 113 5.95 21.55 11.16
CA LYS A 113 5.81 22.74 12.02
C LYS A 113 5.23 23.93 11.26
N ALA A 114 5.80 24.25 10.11
CA ALA A 114 5.36 25.38 9.31
C ALA A 114 3.96 25.18 8.71
N THR A 115 3.61 23.95 8.40
CA THR A 115 2.37 23.61 7.67
C THR A 115 1.20 23.31 8.58
N LEU A 116 1.43 22.61 9.69
CA LEU A 116 0.37 22.01 10.50
C LEU A 116 0.10 22.78 11.81
N VAL A 117 1.14 23.24 12.51
CA VAL A 117 0.97 23.85 13.85
C VAL A 117 0.09 25.08 13.78
N GLY A 118 -0.84 25.21 14.72
CA GLY A 118 -1.82 26.29 14.81
C GLY A 118 -3.03 26.15 13.88
N LYS A 119 -3.09 25.08 13.07
CA LYS A 119 -4.25 24.82 12.17
C LYS A 119 -5.06 23.63 12.69
N SER A 120 -6.36 23.62 12.33
CA SER A 120 -7.25 22.51 12.70
C SER A 120 -7.08 21.32 11.75
N VAL A 121 -7.16 20.11 12.30
CA VAL A 121 -7.23 18.85 11.54
C VAL A 121 -8.35 18.90 10.50
N THR A 122 -9.49 19.48 10.86
CA THR A 122 -10.67 19.56 9.98
C THR A 122 -10.45 20.42 8.74
N ASP A 123 -9.57 21.43 8.81
CA ASP A 123 -9.21 22.30 7.70
C ASP A 123 -8.05 21.73 6.87
N LEU A 124 -7.14 21.04 7.54
CA LEU A 124 -5.96 20.47 6.92
C LEU A 124 -6.28 19.25 6.04
N LEU A 125 -7.11 18.33 6.51
CA LEU A 125 -7.42 17.10 5.75
C LEU A 125 -7.96 17.38 4.35
N PRO A 126 -8.98 18.24 4.13
CA PRO A 126 -9.43 18.58 2.79
C PRO A 126 -8.33 19.25 1.95
N THR A 127 -7.49 20.08 2.58
CA THR A 127 -6.38 20.76 1.90
C THR A 127 -5.33 19.76 1.43
N LEU A 128 -4.87 18.89 2.31
CA LEU A 128 -3.90 17.84 1.96
C LEU A 128 -4.48 16.87 0.93
N ALA A 129 -5.74 16.45 1.08
CA ALA A 129 -6.42 15.60 0.11
C ALA A 129 -6.46 16.24 -1.29
N SER A 130 -6.65 17.55 -1.40
CA SER A 130 -6.66 18.25 -2.69
C SER A 130 -5.30 18.31 -3.38
N THR A 131 -4.21 18.26 -2.60
CA THR A 131 -2.82 18.33 -3.09
C THR A 131 -2.17 16.97 -3.25
N SER A 132 -2.72 15.94 -2.61
CA SER A 132 -2.18 14.57 -2.64
C SER A 132 -2.16 13.99 -4.05
N GLY A 133 -1.03 13.39 -4.43
CA GLY A 133 -0.89 12.68 -5.70
C GLY A 133 -0.99 13.54 -6.96
N MET A 134 -0.83 14.87 -6.87
CA MET A 134 -0.82 15.75 -8.04
C MET A 134 0.56 15.76 -8.71
N LYS A 135 0.59 15.73 -10.05
CA LYS A 135 1.82 16.00 -10.82
C LYS A 135 2.22 17.46 -10.65
N GLY A 136 3.54 17.71 -10.43
CA GLY A 136 4.09 19.07 -10.51
C GLY A 136 3.93 19.73 -11.90
N PRO A 137 4.48 20.77 -12.30
CA PRO A 137 4.18 22.17 -12.28
C PRO A 137 2.83 22.52 -12.94
N GLY A 138 1.87 22.79 -12.18
CA GLY A 138 0.51 23.23 -12.55
C GLY A 138 -0.48 23.07 -11.41
N GLY A 139 -0.16 22.24 -10.43
CA GLY A 139 -1.01 21.96 -9.26
C GLY A 139 -0.34 22.20 -7.91
N PHE A 140 0.97 22.15 -7.84
CA PHE A 140 1.70 22.29 -6.60
C PHE A 140 2.96 23.13 -6.81
N ASP A 141 2.95 24.36 -6.32
CA ASP A 141 4.15 25.19 -6.30
C ASP A 141 5.01 24.78 -5.10
N ALA A 142 5.99 23.91 -5.33
CA ALA A 142 6.99 23.55 -4.33
C ALA A 142 7.77 24.77 -3.82
N SER A 143 7.66 25.95 -4.45
CA SER A 143 8.27 27.20 -3.99
C SER A 143 7.47 27.83 -2.84
N SER A 144 6.20 27.44 -2.63
CA SER A 144 5.41 27.85 -1.47
C SER A 144 5.82 27.14 -0.17
N PHE A 145 6.55 26.03 -0.26
CA PHE A 145 7.26 25.42 0.86
C PHE A 145 8.66 26.00 0.84
N GLY A 146 8.95 26.93 1.77
CA GLY A 146 10.18 27.71 1.83
C GLY A 146 11.38 26.95 1.29
N ARG A 147 12.00 27.46 0.21
CA ARG A 147 13.26 26.94 -0.30
C ARG A 147 14.22 26.82 0.86
N PRO A 148 14.89 25.68 1.06
CA PRO A 148 16.14 25.67 1.80
C PRO A 148 17.02 26.74 1.17
N GLY A 149 17.51 27.69 1.98
CA GLY A 149 18.12 28.95 1.53
C GLY A 149 19.02 28.78 0.32
N ALA A 150 18.91 29.71 -0.62
CA ALA A 150 19.74 29.80 -1.82
C ALA A 150 21.22 29.87 -1.41
N GLY A 151 21.91 28.76 -1.42
CA GLY A 151 23.29 28.61 -0.96
C GLY A 151 23.73 27.18 -0.70
N GLY A 152 22.79 26.24 -0.65
CA GLY A 152 23.08 24.83 -0.40
C GLY A 152 23.59 24.14 -1.67
N ARG A 153 24.88 23.81 -1.68
CA ARG A 153 25.47 22.79 -2.54
C ARG A 153 24.58 21.54 -2.47
N THR A 154 24.33 20.87 -3.60
CA THR A 154 23.86 19.50 -3.65
C THR A 154 24.51 18.69 -2.53
N PRO A 155 23.77 18.00 -1.65
CA PRO A 155 24.41 17.20 -0.61
C PRO A 155 25.37 16.21 -1.30
N PRO A 156 26.65 16.17 -0.92
CA PRO A 156 27.55 15.14 -1.39
C PRO A 156 27.10 13.84 -0.71
N GLY A 157 26.66 12.85 -1.44
CA GLY A 157 26.35 11.58 -0.80
C GLY A 157 25.48 10.59 -1.54
N PHE A 158 25.34 10.72 -2.86
CA PHE A 158 25.00 9.53 -3.66
C PHE A 158 26.29 9.05 -4.35
N GLY A 159 27.31 8.84 -3.54
CA GLY A 159 28.49 8.09 -3.92
C GLY A 159 28.13 6.62 -3.91
N THR A 160 28.42 5.96 -5.02
CA THR A 160 28.52 4.52 -5.12
C THR A 160 29.64 4.06 -4.19
N GLU A 161 29.34 3.79 -2.91
CA GLU A 161 30.23 2.95 -2.12
C GLU A 161 30.18 1.53 -2.67
N PRO A 162 31.32 0.88 -2.88
CA PRO A 162 31.33 -0.51 -3.30
C PRO A 162 30.71 -1.37 -2.20
N GLN A 163 29.68 -2.15 -2.55
CA GLN A 163 29.06 -3.10 -1.65
C GLN A 163 30.08 -4.07 -1.11
N ARG A 164 30.09 -4.27 0.20
CA ARG A 164 30.92 -5.30 0.84
C ARG A 164 30.41 -6.68 0.44
N PRO A 165 31.30 -7.65 0.18
CA PRO A 165 30.89 -9.02 -0.11
C PRO A 165 30.12 -9.60 1.09
N GLY A 166 28.87 -10.00 0.88
CA GLY A 166 28.00 -10.61 1.91
C GLY A 166 26.77 -9.79 2.29
N GLU A 167 26.62 -8.55 1.82
CA GLU A 167 25.38 -7.80 1.94
C GLU A 167 24.51 -8.11 0.71
N GLY A 168 23.40 -8.78 0.93
CA GLY A 168 22.36 -8.96 -0.08
C GLY A 168 21.86 -7.59 -0.57
N PRO A 169 21.21 -7.51 -1.74
CA PRO A 169 20.72 -6.24 -2.28
C PRO A 169 19.82 -5.58 -1.25
N ALA A 170 20.26 -4.41 -0.76
CA ALA A 170 19.45 -3.58 0.11
C ALA A 170 18.18 -3.18 -0.66
N PHE A 171 17.06 -3.83 -0.39
CA PHE A 171 15.74 -3.34 -0.71
C PHE A 171 15.41 -2.20 0.24
N GLY A 172 15.98 -1.09 0.01
CA GLY A 172 15.71 0.12 0.74
C GLY A 172 15.89 1.29 -0.19
N GLY A 173 14.89 2.05 -0.42
CA GLY A 173 14.89 3.41 -0.95
C GLY A 173 15.81 3.79 -2.12
N ALA A 174 17.03 3.28 -2.21
CA ALA A 174 18.00 3.71 -3.21
C ALA A 174 17.73 3.15 -4.63
N ALA A 175 17.28 1.90 -4.75
CA ALA A 175 16.93 1.33 -6.06
C ALA A 175 15.60 1.92 -6.58
N VAL A 176 14.64 2.15 -5.69
CA VAL A 176 13.36 2.80 -5.98
C VAL A 176 13.59 4.28 -6.30
N ALA A 177 14.42 4.99 -5.53
CA ALA A 177 14.76 6.39 -5.82
C ALA A 177 15.45 6.56 -7.18
N GLY A 178 16.33 5.64 -7.56
CA GLY A 178 16.99 5.66 -8.88
C GLY A 178 16.03 5.44 -10.04
N SER A 179 15.03 4.58 -9.89
CA SER A 179 14.01 4.33 -10.93
C SER A 179 12.98 5.45 -11.00
N ALA A 180 12.58 6.01 -9.87
CA ALA A 180 11.61 7.10 -9.80
C ALA A 180 12.14 8.44 -10.34
N LEU A 181 13.43 8.74 -10.13
CA LEU A 181 14.09 9.90 -10.72
C LEU A 181 14.13 9.85 -12.25
N GLN A 182 14.05 8.66 -12.86
CA GLN A 182 14.09 8.49 -14.32
C GLN A 182 12.72 8.63 -14.98
N THR A 183 11.63 8.51 -14.24
CA THR A 183 10.33 8.35 -14.88
C THR A 183 9.52 9.63 -15.06
N HIS A 184 9.52 10.62 -14.20
CA HIS A 184 8.63 11.79 -14.37
C HIS A 184 9.06 13.08 -13.62
N GLY A 185 10.32 13.37 -13.45
CA GLY A 185 10.84 14.74 -13.18
C GLY A 185 10.25 15.56 -12.02
N GLY A 186 9.62 14.94 -11.03
CA GLY A 186 8.98 15.70 -9.97
C GLY A 186 9.13 15.01 -8.61
N GLY A 187 9.91 15.60 -7.75
CA GLY A 187 10.32 15.13 -6.44
C GLY A 187 9.29 14.30 -5.65
N LEU A 188 9.66 13.09 -5.28
CA LEU A 188 8.98 12.15 -4.39
C LEU A 188 8.66 12.76 -3.00
N TRP A 189 9.46 13.72 -2.57
CA TRP A 189 9.47 14.32 -1.25
C TRP A 189 8.14 14.91 -0.78
N PRO A 190 7.41 15.68 -1.61
CA PRO A 190 6.14 16.25 -1.16
C PRO A 190 5.10 15.20 -0.78
N ASN A 191 5.03 14.10 -1.53
CA ASN A 191 4.02 13.07 -1.26
C ASN A 191 4.28 12.32 0.04
N TYR A 192 5.52 11.95 0.35
CA TYR A 192 5.88 11.31 1.63
C TYR A 192 5.61 12.21 2.84
N TYR A 193 5.90 13.51 2.75
CA TYR A 193 5.62 14.45 3.83
C TYR A 193 4.12 14.62 4.04
N ILE A 194 3.38 14.74 2.94
CA ILE A 194 1.93 14.83 2.95
C ILE A 194 1.33 13.54 3.50
N ALA A 195 1.82 12.36 3.07
CA ALA A 195 1.33 11.08 3.51
C ALA A 195 1.46 10.91 5.03
N ALA A 196 2.63 11.20 5.58
CA ALA A 196 2.85 11.09 7.02
C ALA A 196 1.94 12.04 7.82
N ALA A 197 1.73 13.26 7.33
CA ALA A 197 0.80 14.19 7.94
C ALA A 197 -0.65 13.71 7.80
N ASP A 198 -1.09 13.35 6.61
CA ASP A 198 -2.45 12.88 6.31
C ASP A 198 -2.86 11.71 7.20
N VAL A 199 -1.99 10.70 7.32
CA VAL A 199 -2.23 9.53 8.17
C VAL A 199 -2.38 9.93 9.64
N CYS A 200 -1.48 10.81 10.16
CA CYS A 200 -1.59 11.33 11.52
C CYS A 200 -2.90 12.09 11.75
N LEU A 201 -3.34 12.89 10.78
CA LEU A 201 -4.59 13.66 10.90
C LEU A 201 -5.83 12.75 10.87
N TRP A 202 -5.84 11.69 10.05
CA TRP A 202 -6.89 10.68 10.07
C TRP A 202 -6.92 9.89 11.38
N ASP A 203 -5.74 9.59 11.94
CA ASP A 203 -5.62 8.92 13.24
C ASP A 203 -6.20 9.79 14.37
N ILE A 204 -5.89 11.09 14.37
CA ILE A 204 -6.47 12.06 15.30
C ILE A 204 -8.00 12.11 15.14
N LEU A 205 -8.49 12.24 13.92
CA LEU A 205 -9.92 12.34 13.66
C LEU A 205 -10.68 11.10 14.14
N GLY A 206 -10.15 9.91 13.83
CA GLY A 206 -10.72 8.65 14.30
C GLY A 206 -10.76 8.54 15.82
N LYS A 207 -9.67 8.96 16.51
CA LYS A 207 -9.60 9.01 17.98
C LYS A 207 -10.56 10.03 18.57
N ALA A 208 -10.71 11.19 17.93
CA ALA A 208 -11.62 12.24 18.38
C ALA A 208 -13.08 11.80 18.41
N VAL A 209 -13.48 10.95 17.47
CA VAL A 209 -14.85 10.40 17.41
C VAL A 209 -14.96 8.96 17.93
N ASN A 210 -13.88 8.43 18.53
CA ASN A 210 -13.81 7.07 19.05
C ASN A 210 -14.23 6.02 18.03
N ARG A 211 -13.71 6.10 16.79
CA ARG A 211 -13.98 5.19 15.68
C ARG A 211 -12.71 4.80 14.93
N PRO A 212 -12.57 3.57 14.45
CA PRO A 212 -11.55 3.21 13.46
C PRO A 212 -11.75 3.99 12.16
N ILE A 213 -10.65 4.32 11.49
CA ILE A 213 -10.67 5.14 10.27
C ILE A 213 -11.56 4.55 9.18
N TYR A 214 -11.50 3.23 8.93
CA TYR A 214 -12.33 2.60 7.88
C TYR A 214 -13.83 2.80 8.10
N LYS A 215 -14.31 2.90 9.33
CA LYS A 215 -15.72 3.17 9.63
C LYS A 215 -16.13 4.58 9.25
N ILE A 216 -15.22 5.54 9.32
CA ILE A 216 -15.47 6.91 8.87
C ILE A 216 -15.49 6.94 7.34
N LEU A 217 -14.51 6.30 6.70
CA LEU A 217 -14.39 6.24 5.24
C LEU A 217 -15.58 5.54 4.58
N GLN A 218 -16.12 4.51 5.21
CA GLN A 218 -17.28 3.77 4.71
C GLN A 218 -18.60 4.55 4.82
N GLY A 219 -18.68 5.55 5.67
CA GLY A 219 -19.93 6.26 5.96
C GLY A 219 -21.07 5.35 6.46
N GLY A 220 -20.73 4.18 7.01
CA GLY A 220 -21.69 3.18 7.49
C GLY A 220 -22.29 2.26 6.41
N VAL A 221 -21.85 2.36 5.16
CA VAL A 221 -22.46 1.62 4.02
C VAL A 221 -21.88 0.22 3.85
N ASN A 222 -20.60 0.02 4.16
CA ASN A 222 -19.93 -1.28 4.06
C ASN A 222 -19.70 -1.86 5.47
N ASN A 223 -20.09 -3.11 5.68
CA ASN A 223 -19.96 -3.80 6.97
C ASN A 223 -18.84 -4.86 6.95
N ARG A 224 -17.80 -4.66 6.18
CA ARG A 224 -16.64 -5.56 6.24
C ARG A 224 -16.03 -5.51 7.65
N ASP A 225 -15.88 -6.66 8.27
CA ASP A 225 -15.25 -6.84 9.58
C ASP A 225 -13.97 -7.67 9.50
N ARG A 226 -13.58 -8.08 8.28
CA ARG A 226 -12.39 -8.88 8.01
C ARG A 226 -12.03 -8.84 6.53
N VAL A 227 -10.76 -9.11 6.22
CA VAL A 227 -10.27 -9.28 4.84
C VAL A 227 -9.45 -10.56 4.78
N MET A 228 -9.58 -11.30 3.67
CA MET A 228 -8.76 -12.49 3.43
C MET A 228 -7.33 -12.09 3.14
N ALA A 229 -6.36 -12.75 3.80
CA ALA A 229 -4.96 -12.47 3.65
C ALA A 229 -4.24 -13.52 2.79
N TYR A 230 -3.18 -13.09 2.12
CA TYR A 230 -2.22 -13.99 1.51
C TYR A 230 -0.82 -13.73 2.06
N ALA A 231 0.01 -14.77 2.10
CA ALA A 231 1.41 -14.64 2.45
C ALA A 231 2.21 -14.12 1.25
N SER A 232 2.92 -13.02 1.44
CA SER A 232 3.79 -12.43 0.42
C SER A 232 5.24 -12.75 0.78
N SER A 233 5.91 -13.55 -0.06
CA SER A 233 7.28 -13.99 0.23
C SER A 233 8.27 -12.83 0.19
N ASN A 234 9.36 -12.98 0.94
CA ASN A 234 10.54 -12.15 0.72
C ASN A 234 11.28 -12.60 -0.55
N HIS A 235 12.27 -11.82 -0.99
CA HIS A 235 13.31 -12.32 -1.89
C HIS A 235 14.17 -13.32 -1.12
N LEU A 236 13.91 -14.61 -1.34
CA LEU A 236 14.62 -15.67 -0.63
C LEU A 236 16.04 -15.83 -1.15
N PRO A 237 16.99 -16.34 -0.34
CA PRO A 237 18.40 -16.44 -0.73
C PRO A 237 18.63 -17.34 -1.95
N ALA A 238 17.90 -18.44 -2.05
CA ALA A 238 17.98 -19.38 -3.16
C ALA A 238 16.60 -19.66 -3.76
N ILE A 239 16.57 -20.04 -5.03
CA ILE A 239 15.32 -20.33 -5.74
C ILE A 239 14.63 -21.59 -5.17
N GLU A 240 15.40 -22.52 -4.62
CA GLU A 240 14.90 -23.73 -3.98
C GLU A 240 14.15 -23.47 -2.67
N ASP A 241 14.37 -22.31 -2.05
CA ASP A 241 13.73 -21.97 -0.76
C ASP A 241 12.24 -21.64 -0.91
N TYR A 242 11.76 -21.29 -2.12
CA TYR A 242 10.36 -20.86 -2.32
C TYR A 242 9.34 -21.99 -2.14
N VAL A 243 9.67 -23.24 -2.48
CA VAL A 243 8.74 -24.37 -2.26
C VAL A 243 8.53 -24.63 -0.77
N PRO A 244 9.59 -24.76 0.06
CA PRO A 244 9.44 -24.88 1.51
C PRO A 244 8.70 -23.69 2.13
N ASP A 245 8.97 -22.45 1.68
CA ASP A 245 8.32 -21.25 2.19
C ASP A 245 6.81 -21.22 1.88
N ALA A 246 6.40 -21.56 0.64
CA ALA A 246 5.00 -21.68 0.27
C ALA A 246 4.26 -22.78 1.06
N LEU A 247 4.92 -23.92 1.29
CA LEU A 247 4.35 -24.99 2.14
C LEU A 247 4.21 -24.53 3.58
N LYS A 248 5.18 -23.75 4.10
CA LYS A 248 5.10 -23.17 5.44
C LYS A 248 3.95 -22.16 5.56
N ALA A 249 3.77 -21.30 4.57
CA ALA A 249 2.62 -20.39 4.53
C ALA A 249 1.29 -21.16 4.56
N LYS A 250 1.18 -22.24 3.78
CA LYS A 250 0.01 -23.12 3.78
C LYS A 250 -0.23 -23.80 5.14
N GLU A 251 0.83 -24.27 5.78
CA GLU A 251 0.76 -24.87 7.14
C GLU A 251 0.27 -23.86 8.19
N LEU A 252 0.69 -22.59 8.08
CA LEU A 252 0.25 -21.51 8.95
C LEU A 252 -1.20 -21.09 8.75
N GLY A 253 -1.89 -21.63 7.73
CA GLY A 253 -3.30 -21.40 7.48
C GLY A 253 -3.61 -20.38 6.38
N TYR A 254 -2.61 -19.79 5.73
CA TYR A 254 -2.84 -18.93 4.57
C TYR A 254 -3.55 -19.70 3.45
N LYS A 255 -4.40 -18.99 2.72
CA LYS A 255 -5.12 -19.54 1.54
C LYS A 255 -4.47 -19.11 0.22
N GLY A 256 -3.51 -18.19 0.27
CA GLY A 256 -2.78 -17.72 -0.89
C GLY A 256 -1.31 -17.41 -0.57
N TYR A 257 -0.48 -17.44 -1.62
CA TYR A 257 0.94 -17.13 -1.54
C TYR A 257 1.42 -16.40 -2.78
N LYS A 258 2.07 -15.26 -2.58
CA LYS A 258 2.69 -14.47 -3.65
C LYS A 258 4.20 -14.68 -3.66
N ILE A 259 4.72 -14.98 -4.83
CA ILE A 259 6.13 -15.26 -5.06
C ILE A 259 6.83 -13.97 -5.48
N HIS A 260 7.87 -13.57 -4.73
CA HIS A 260 8.80 -12.52 -5.12
C HIS A 260 10.15 -13.13 -5.50
N PRO A 261 10.38 -13.56 -6.74
CA PRO A 261 11.65 -14.17 -7.12
C PRO A 261 12.77 -13.11 -7.13
N GLY A 262 13.96 -13.49 -6.70
CA GLY A 262 15.12 -12.61 -6.67
C GLY A 262 15.84 -12.51 -8.01
N ARG A 263 16.47 -11.35 -8.28
CA ARG A 263 17.36 -11.20 -9.44
C ARG A 263 18.56 -12.11 -9.34
N GLY A 264 18.95 -12.73 -10.46
CA GLY A 264 20.15 -13.57 -10.53
C GLY A 264 20.00 -14.92 -9.82
N GLN A 265 18.79 -15.28 -9.39
CA GLN A 265 18.52 -16.62 -8.87
C GLN A 265 18.45 -17.62 -10.03
N HIS A 266 19.50 -18.40 -10.20
CA HIS A 266 19.62 -19.41 -11.25
C HIS A 266 19.75 -20.79 -10.60
N ARG A 267 18.91 -21.72 -11.02
CA ARG A 267 18.95 -23.10 -10.54
C ARG A 267 20.12 -23.89 -11.12
N THR A 268 20.53 -23.56 -12.33
CA THR A 268 21.49 -24.34 -13.13
C THR A 268 22.70 -23.53 -13.62
N GLY A 269 22.93 -22.33 -13.06
CA GLY A 269 24.07 -21.48 -13.39
C GLY A 269 23.75 -20.25 -14.23
N PRO A 270 24.72 -19.35 -14.38
CA PRO A 270 24.48 -18.00 -14.95
C PRO A 270 24.23 -17.98 -16.46
N GLU A 271 24.42 -19.10 -17.15
CA GLU A 271 24.15 -19.21 -18.59
C GLU A 271 22.65 -19.33 -18.92
N ILE A 272 21.81 -19.70 -17.94
CA ILE A 272 20.37 -19.81 -18.14
C ILE A 272 19.72 -18.48 -17.73
N PRO A 273 18.90 -17.89 -18.60
CA PRO A 273 18.19 -16.67 -18.28
C PRO A 273 17.35 -16.80 -16.98
N THR A 274 17.38 -15.82 -16.11
CA THR A 274 16.71 -15.82 -14.80
C THR A 274 15.25 -16.23 -14.87
N TYR A 275 14.49 -15.72 -15.87
CA TYR A 275 13.07 -16.05 -16.03
C TYR A 275 12.80 -17.54 -16.27
N VAL A 276 13.75 -18.30 -16.83
CA VAL A 276 13.60 -19.74 -17.03
C VAL A 276 13.61 -20.46 -15.68
N GLY A 277 14.52 -20.08 -14.77
CA GLY A 277 14.53 -20.59 -13.41
C GLY A 277 13.25 -20.24 -12.66
N HIS A 278 12.73 -19.01 -12.86
CA HIS A 278 11.44 -18.62 -12.29
C HIS A 278 10.28 -19.48 -12.83
N MET A 279 10.28 -19.81 -14.11
CA MET A 279 9.27 -20.72 -14.69
C MET A 279 9.32 -22.14 -14.11
N GLU A 280 10.50 -22.62 -13.74
CA GLU A 280 10.65 -23.93 -13.08
C GLU A 280 10.04 -23.88 -11.68
N ILE A 281 10.41 -22.89 -10.87
CA ILE A 281 9.89 -22.77 -9.49
C ILE A 281 8.39 -22.52 -9.45
N ILE A 282 7.84 -21.77 -10.40
CA ILE A 282 6.40 -21.55 -10.54
C ILE A 282 5.65 -22.89 -10.67
N ARG A 283 6.16 -23.82 -11.52
CA ARG A 283 5.60 -25.17 -11.69
C ARG A 283 5.72 -26.00 -10.42
N GLU A 284 6.89 -25.96 -9.77
CA GLU A 284 7.17 -26.75 -8.57
C GLU A 284 6.31 -26.31 -7.40
N ILE A 285 6.12 -25.01 -7.19
CA ILE A 285 5.26 -24.49 -6.14
C ILE A 285 3.81 -24.95 -6.38
N ARG A 286 3.27 -24.78 -7.59
CA ARG A 286 1.90 -25.23 -7.91
C ARG A 286 1.76 -26.73 -7.63
N LYS A 287 2.72 -27.54 -8.08
CA LYS A 287 2.73 -28.99 -7.82
C LYS A 287 2.75 -29.31 -6.32
N ALA A 288 3.52 -28.55 -5.53
CA ALA A 288 3.70 -28.82 -4.08
C ALA A 288 2.48 -28.40 -3.27
N VAL A 289 1.87 -27.23 -3.57
CA VAL A 289 0.74 -26.71 -2.80
C VAL A 289 -0.63 -27.22 -3.29
N GLY A 290 -0.71 -27.75 -4.53
CA GLY A 290 -1.95 -28.26 -5.14
C GLY A 290 -2.82 -27.16 -5.75
N ASP A 291 -3.91 -27.57 -6.42
CA ASP A 291 -4.70 -26.68 -7.29
C ASP A 291 -5.59 -25.70 -6.49
N GLU A 292 -6.04 -26.09 -5.30
CA GLU A 292 -6.92 -25.27 -4.45
C GLU A 292 -6.22 -24.11 -3.75
N PHE A 293 -4.88 -24.08 -3.74
CA PHE A 293 -4.11 -23.04 -3.07
C PHE A 293 -3.87 -21.88 -4.03
N VAL A 294 -4.27 -20.67 -3.64
CA VAL A 294 -4.18 -19.50 -4.50
C VAL A 294 -2.73 -19.04 -4.63
N LEU A 295 -2.27 -18.83 -5.86
CA LEU A 295 -0.90 -18.38 -6.15
C LEU A 295 -0.91 -17.09 -6.96
N MET A 296 0.06 -16.23 -6.66
CA MET A 296 0.32 -14.97 -7.35
C MET A 296 1.81 -14.85 -7.63
N HIS A 297 2.17 -14.05 -8.62
CA HIS A 297 3.57 -13.88 -9.01
C HIS A 297 3.92 -12.41 -9.21
N ASP A 298 5.01 -11.98 -8.57
CA ASP A 298 5.47 -10.60 -8.56
C ASP A 298 7.00 -10.54 -8.78
N PRO A 299 7.45 -10.34 -10.01
CA PRO A 299 8.87 -10.22 -10.32
C PRO A 299 9.43 -8.81 -10.06
N VAL A 300 8.66 -7.90 -9.52
CA VAL A 300 9.11 -6.52 -9.18
C VAL A 300 9.84 -5.86 -10.37
N GLN A 301 9.17 -5.78 -11.53
CA GLN A 301 9.68 -5.17 -12.76
C GLN A 301 10.96 -5.80 -13.35
N MET A 302 11.22 -7.07 -13.08
CA MET A 302 12.48 -7.71 -13.51
C MET A 302 12.52 -8.12 -14.98
N TYR A 303 11.36 -8.39 -15.59
CA TYR A 303 11.32 -8.95 -16.94
C TYR A 303 11.35 -7.89 -18.04
N ASN A 304 11.82 -8.27 -19.21
CA ASN A 304 11.49 -7.58 -20.46
C ASN A 304 10.14 -8.11 -21.01
N ARG A 305 9.60 -7.50 -22.07
CA ARG A 305 8.29 -7.88 -22.64
C ARG A 305 8.22 -9.35 -23.05
N PHE A 306 9.28 -9.90 -23.65
CA PHE A 306 9.34 -11.30 -24.08
C PHE A 306 9.32 -12.26 -22.89
N GLU A 307 10.13 -11.99 -21.89
CA GLU A 307 10.21 -12.79 -20.66
C GLU A 307 8.88 -12.75 -19.91
N ALA A 308 8.30 -11.55 -19.74
CA ALA A 308 7.00 -11.37 -19.10
C ALA A 308 5.88 -12.12 -19.81
N LEU A 309 5.83 -12.06 -21.15
CA LEU A 309 4.84 -12.83 -21.92
C LEU A 309 5.03 -14.34 -21.76
N SER A 310 6.28 -14.81 -21.72
CA SER A 310 6.59 -16.23 -21.57
C SER A 310 6.18 -16.75 -20.19
N VAL A 311 6.50 -15.99 -19.14
CA VAL A 311 6.12 -16.29 -17.76
C VAL A 311 4.60 -16.18 -17.59
N GLY A 312 3.97 -15.10 -18.09
CA GLY A 312 2.54 -14.86 -17.97
C GLY A 312 1.69 -15.97 -18.59
N ARG A 313 2.10 -16.53 -19.74
CA ARG A 313 1.42 -17.68 -20.33
C ARG A 313 1.50 -18.93 -19.46
N LEU A 314 2.62 -19.13 -18.77
CA LEU A 314 2.74 -20.22 -17.80
C LEU A 314 1.86 -20.00 -16.59
N LEU A 315 1.77 -18.75 -16.13
CA LEU A 315 0.88 -18.40 -15.01
C LEU A 315 -0.59 -18.63 -15.37
N ASP A 316 -1.00 -18.27 -16.59
CA ASP A 316 -2.33 -18.59 -17.15
C ASP A 316 -2.58 -20.12 -17.17
N GLU A 317 -1.62 -20.91 -17.66
CA GLU A 317 -1.71 -22.38 -17.73
C GLU A 317 -1.86 -23.03 -16.35
N LEU A 318 -1.20 -22.45 -15.33
CA LEU A 318 -1.17 -22.96 -13.97
C LEU A 318 -2.22 -22.32 -13.04
N ASP A 319 -3.15 -21.55 -13.57
CA ASP A 319 -4.22 -20.90 -12.80
C ASP A 319 -3.72 -20.06 -11.63
N TYR A 320 -2.75 -19.17 -11.90
CA TYR A 320 -2.32 -18.14 -10.96
C TYR A 320 -3.35 -17.01 -10.94
N LEU A 321 -3.59 -16.41 -9.78
CA LEU A 321 -4.65 -15.42 -9.61
C LEU A 321 -4.33 -14.09 -10.29
N TRP A 322 -3.08 -13.61 -10.19
CA TRP A 322 -2.62 -12.39 -10.90
C TRP A 322 -1.12 -12.39 -11.16
N PHE A 323 -0.72 -11.51 -12.06
CA PHE A 323 0.65 -11.17 -12.40
C PHE A 323 0.93 -9.72 -12.04
N GLU A 324 1.79 -9.49 -11.04
CA GLU A 324 2.08 -8.16 -10.50
C GLU A 324 3.34 -7.59 -11.12
N ASP A 325 3.31 -6.31 -11.46
CA ASP A 325 4.42 -5.50 -11.97
C ASP A 325 5.48 -6.30 -12.79
N PRO A 326 5.10 -6.97 -13.89
CA PRO A 326 5.98 -7.88 -14.63
C PRO A 326 7.16 -7.17 -15.29
N ILE A 327 6.94 -5.98 -15.83
CA ILE A 327 7.90 -5.13 -16.52
C ILE A 327 7.88 -3.72 -15.95
N ARG A 328 8.86 -2.90 -16.31
CA ARG A 328 8.94 -1.52 -15.83
C ARG A 328 7.71 -0.71 -16.20
N THR A 329 7.15 0.03 -15.24
CA THR A 329 5.97 0.89 -15.44
C THR A 329 6.20 1.99 -16.49
N ILE A 330 7.43 2.40 -16.77
CA ILE A 330 7.73 3.34 -17.86
C ILE A 330 7.38 2.77 -19.25
N ASP A 331 7.28 1.44 -19.37
CA ASP A 331 6.90 0.75 -20.61
C ASP A 331 5.38 0.51 -20.64
N GLU A 332 4.62 1.61 -20.68
CA GLU A 332 3.15 1.58 -20.70
C GLU A 332 2.60 0.70 -21.82
N GLU A 333 3.13 0.85 -23.04
CA GLU A 333 2.69 0.06 -24.19
C GLU A 333 2.96 -1.44 -24.02
N GLY A 334 4.07 -1.80 -23.35
CA GLY A 334 4.38 -3.19 -23.02
C GLY A 334 3.41 -3.77 -22.02
N LEU A 335 3.02 -3.01 -21.00
CA LEU A 335 2.02 -3.43 -20.01
C LEU A 335 0.64 -3.61 -20.65
N ILE A 336 0.22 -2.69 -21.55
CA ILE A 336 -1.03 -2.80 -22.29
C ILE A 336 -1.01 -4.05 -23.19
N GLU A 337 0.10 -4.28 -23.90
CA GLU A 337 0.26 -5.46 -24.75
C GLU A 337 0.16 -6.76 -23.95
N LEU A 338 0.75 -6.83 -22.77
CA LEU A 338 0.65 -7.99 -21.87
C LEU A 338 -0.79 -8.21 -21.42
N GLY A 339 -1.48 -7.16 -20.93
CA GLY A 339 -2.88 -7.24 -20.48
C GLY A 339 -3.84 -7.70 -21.59
N GLN A 340 -3.53 -7.40 -22.87
CA GLN A 340 -4.32 -7.88 -24.02
C GLN A 340 -4.03 -9.33 -24.41
N LYS A 341 -2.84 -9.86 -24.09
CA LYS A 341 -2.37 -11.19 -24.50
C LYS A 341 -2.49 -12.27 -23.44
N LEU A 342 -2.64 -11.87 -22.19
CA LEU A 342 -2.76 -12.76 -21.04
C LEU A 342 -4.21 -12.77 -20.54
N HIS A 343 -4.64 -13.88 -19.95
CA HIS A 343 -5.99 -14.01 -19.39
C HIS A 343 -6.02 -13.67 -17.90
N LEU A 344 -4.91 -13.92 -17.16
CA LEU A 344 -4.83 -13.55 -15.75
C LEU A 344 -4.76 -12.02 -15.58
N PRO A 345 -5.40 -11.49 -14.53
CA PRO A 345 -5.34 -10.06 -14.22
C PRO A 345 -3.91 -9.58 -13.99
N MET A 346 -3.60 -8.40 -14.51
CA MET A 346 -2.35 -7.70 -14.18
C MET A 346 -2.59 -6.70 -13.06
N HIS A 347 -1.82 -6.80 -11.98
CA HIS A 347 -1.79 -5.84 -10.90
C HIS A 347 -0.59 -4.92 -11.06
N VAL A 348 -0.81 -3.62 -11.28
CA VAL A 348 0.27 -2.67 -11.60
C VAL A 348 0.07 -1.38 -10.81
N GLY A 349 1.17 -0.80 -10.35
CA GLY A 349 1.11 0.57 -9.85
C GLY A 349 1.89 0.89 -8.59
N GLU A 350 2.58 -0.03 -7.94
CA GLU A 350 3.39 0.30 -6.75
C GLU A 350 4.50 1.33 -7.05
N PHE A 351 4.90 1.44 -8.32
CA PHE A 351 5.87 2.42 -8.79
C PHE A 351 5.22 3.64 -9.46
N LEU A 352 3.95 3.91 -9.23
CA LEU A 352 3.26 5.12 -9.66
C LEU A 352 3.14 6.12 -8.51
N TYR A 353 3.26 7.39 -8.81
CA TYR A 353 3.41 8.45 -7.80
C TYR A 353 2.39 9.57 -7.91
N SER A 354 1.44 9.47 -8.83
CA SER A 354 0.38 10.46 -8.96
C SER A 354 -0.93 9.82 -9.41
N ILE A 355 -2.06 10.43 -9.02
CA ILE A 355 -3.38 10.01 -9.47
C ILE A 355 -3.51 10.07 -11.00
N ALA A 356 -2.80 11.02 -11.64
CA ALA A 356 -2.79 11.13 -13.08
C ALA A 356 -2.11 9.94 -13.76
N ASP A 357 -1.04 9.38 -13.14
CA ASP A 357 -0.38 8.19 -13.67
C ASP A 357 -1.33 7.00 -13.61
N TYR A 358 -2.01 6.76 -12.48
CA TYR A 358 -3.02 5.71 -12.37
C TYR A 358 -4.16 5.90 -13.39
N ALA A 359 -4.63 7.15 -13.60
CA ALA A 359 -5.69 7.43 -14.55
C ALA A 359 -5.32 7.06 -16.00
N GLU A 360 -4.06 7.18 -16.40
CA GLU A 360 -3.63 6.76 -17.74
C GLU A 360 -3.72 5.25 -17.92
N TYR A 361 -3.28 4.45 -16.93
CA TYR A 361 -3.38 2.99 -16.99
C TYR A 361 -4.84 2.51 -16.93
N ILE A 362 -5.64 3.10 -16.04
CA ILE A 362 -7.05 2.76 -15.88
C ILE A 362 -7.83 2.97 -17.19
N LYS A 363 -7.62 4.08 -17.88
CA LYS A 363 -8.31 4.42 -19.15
C LYS A 363 -8.03 3.42 -20.28
N ARG A 364 -6.89 2.72 -20.22
CA ARG A 364 -6.45 1.84 -21.29
C ARG A 364 -6.97 0.41 -21.17
N ASP A 365 -7.73 0.11 -20.11
CA ASP A 365 -8.39 -1.19 -19.86
C ASP A 365 -7.44 -2.39 -19.97
N ALA A 366 -6.21 -2.24 -19.46
CA ALA A 366 -5.16 -3.26 -19.52
C ALA A 366 -4.86 -3.89 -18.16
N LEU A 367 -5.53 -3.41 -17.10
CA LEU A 367 -5.26 -3.83 -15.74
C LEU A 367 -6.46 -4.58 -15.15
N GLY A 368 -6.18 -5.59 -14.33
CA GLY A 368 -7.16 -6.21 -13.44
C GLY A 368 -7.30 -5.46 -12.13
N ALA A 369 -6.18 -4.87 -11.64
CA ALA A 369 -6.17 -4.04 -10.43
C ALA A 369 -5.14 -2.93 -10.52
N VAL A 370 -5.40 -1.83 -9.80
CA VAL A 370 -4.39 -0.83 -9.46
C VAL A 370 -3.72 -1.21 -8.13
N ARG A 371 -2.41 -1.28 -8.15
CA ARG A 371 -1.56 -1.59 -7.00
C ARG A 371 -0.95 -0.30 -6.48
N LEU A 372 -1.33 0.19 -5.31
CA LEU A 372 -0.85 1.47 -4.82
C LEU A 372 -0.05 1.36 -3.52
N ILE A 373 0.95 2.22 -3.36
CA ILE A 373 1.61 2.51 -2.08
C ILE A 373 1.04 3.82 -1.56
N SER A 374 0.48 3.81 -0.34
CA SER A 374 -0.18 4.99 0.25
C SER A 374 0.76 6.20 0.33
N ASP A 375 2.02 5.99 0.68
CA ASP A 375 3.02 7.05 0.78
C ASP A 375 3.30 7.73 -0.57
N ASN A 376 3.25 6.97 -1.67
CA ASN A 376 3.50 7.49 -3.01
C ASN A 376 2.42 8.47 -3.48
N VAL A 377 1.21 8.33 -2.97
CA VAL A 377 0.04 9.13 -3.41
C VAL A 377 -0.47 10.11 -2.35
N GLY A 378 0.25 10.26 -1.22
CA GLY A 378 -0.07 11.25 -0.20
C GLY A 378 -1.02 10.75 0.89
N GLY A 379 -0.85 9.50 1.31
CA GLY A 379 -1.53 8.92 2.47
C GLY A 379 -2.91 8.34 2.16
N ILE A 380 -3.75 8.26 3.19
CA ILE A 380 -5.11 7.71 3.12
C ILE A 380 -5.96 8.48 2.12
N SER A 381 -5.91 9.81 2.18
CA SER A 381 -6.70 10.68 1.30
C SER A 381 -6.37 10.47 -0.18
N GLY A 382 -5.09 10.42 -0.52
CA GLY A 382 -4.65 10.15 -1.89
C GLY A 382 -5.01 8.75 -2.37
N SER A 383 -4.80 7.75 -1.51
CA SER A 383 -5.12 6.35 -1.80
C SER A 383 -6.62 6.14 -2.05
N MET A 384 -7.48 6.76 -1.25
CA MET A 384 -8.93 6.71 -1.46
C MET A 384 -9.34 7.30 -2.81
N ARG A 385 -8.68 8.37 -3.28
CA ARG A 385 -8.96 8.95 -4.60
C ARG A 385 -8.60 7.99 -5.74
N VAL A 386 -7.45 7.31 -5.64
CA VAL A 386 -7.06 6.28 -6.60
C VAL A 386 -8.02 5.09 -6.55
N GLY A 387 -8.34 4.61 -5.35
CA GLY A 387 -9.25 3.47 -5.17
C GLY A 387 -10.66 3.75 -5.69
N LEU A 388 -11.21 4.94 -5.44
CA LEU A 388 -12.51 5.35 -5.99
C LEU A 388 -12.49 5.53 -7.50
N LEU A 389 -11.37 5.97 -8.07
CA LEU A 389 -11.19 6.03 -9.52
C LEU A 389 -11.18 4.62 -10.14
N ALA A 390 -10.46 3.68 -9.53
CA ALA A 390 -10.43 2.28 -9.95
C ALA A 390 -11.84 1.66 -9.87
N ASP A 391 -12.53 1.82 -8.75
CA ASP A 391 -13.90 1.33 -8.55
C ASP A 391 -14.88 1.88 -9.59
N ALA A 392 -14.79 3.18 -9.93
CA ALA A 392 -15.61 3.80 -10.97
C ALA A 392 -15.40 3.19 -12.37
N HIS A 393 -14.27 2.54 -12.60
CA HIS A 393 -13.94 1.82 -13.84
C HIS A 393 -14.11 0.31 -13.72
N GLY A 394 -14.59 -0.20 -12.57
CA GLY A 394 -14.79 -1.64 -12.35
C GLY A 394 -13.50 -2.41 -12.10
N LEU A 395 -12.42 -1.73 -11.74
CA LEU A 395 -11.13 -2.33 -11.42
C LEU A 395 -10.99 -2.56 -9.91
N GLU A 396 -10.25 -3.60 -9.56
CA GLU A 396 -9.81 -3.82 -8.19
C GLU A 396 -8.81 -2.73 -7.77
N CYS A 397 -8.88 -2.33 -6.49
CA CYS A 397 -7.82 -1.57 -5.83
C CYS A 397 -7.17 -2.48 -4.80
N ALA A 398 -5.93 -2.88 -5.04
CA ALA A 398 -5.13 -3.75 -4.19
C ALA A 398 -3.97 -2.96 -3.58
N PRO A 399 -4.12 -2.36 -2.39
CA PRO A 399 -3.03 -1.66 -1.74
C PRO A 399 -1.81 -2.55 -1.53
N HIS A 400 -0.65 -2.07 -1.98
CA HIS A 400 0.63 -2.72 -1.72
C HIS A 400 0.99 -2.61 -0.24
N ASN A 401 1.54 -3.66 0.33
CA ASN A 401 1.83 -3.68 1.74
C ASN A 401 3.11 -4.45 2.09
N TRP A 402 4.24 -3.79 1.92
CA TRP A 402 5.55 -4.27 2.35
C TRP A 402 6.22 -3.26 3.27
N GLY A 403 5.75 -3.20 4.52
CA GLY A 403 6.22 -2.23 5.48
C GLY A 403 6.06 -2.70 6.92
N ASN A 404 6.06 -1.75 7.81
CA ASN A 404 5.80 -1.97 9.23
C ASN A 404 4.30 -1.99 9.54
N GLU A 405 3.94 -2.22 10.80
CA GLU A 405 2.53 -2.28 11.22
C GLU A 405 1.73 -1.00 10.93
N TYR A 406 2.35 0.18 10.84
CA TYR A 406 1.64 1.41 10.44
C TYR A 406 1.26 1.37 8.97
N ASP A 407 2.19 0.96 8.10
CA ASP A 407 1.95 0.84 6.66
C ASP A 407 0.87 -0.22 6.40
N MET A 408 0.99 -1.37 7.08
CA MET A 408 -0.01 -2.43 7.04
C MET A 408 -1.39 -1.95 7.48
N MET A 409 -1.46 -1.16 8.56
CA MET A 409 -2.75 -0.70 9.07
C MET A 409 -3.39 0.33 8.14
N VAL A 410 -2.61 1.21 7.51
CA VAL A 410 -3.13 2.12 6.47
C VAL A 410 -3.71 1.33 5.31
N ALA A 411 -2.96 0.38 4.76
CA ALA A 411 -3.44 -0.50 3.69
C ALA A 411 -4.70 -1.26 4.11
N PHE A 412 -4.75 -1.76 5.34
CA PHE A 412 -5.90 -2.51 5.87
C PHE A 412 -7.15 -1.66 6.02
N HIS A 413 -7.02 -0.40 6.48
CA HIS A 413 -8.16 0.53 6.49
C HIS A 413 -8.70 0.81 5.08
N LEU A 414 -7.82 0.91 4.09
CA LEU A 414 -8.21 1.09 2.69
C LEU A 414 -8.94 -0.15 2.15
N GLU A 415 -8.40 -1.36 2.39
CA GLU A 415 -9.04 -2.63 2.02
C GLU A 415 -10.44 -2.78 2.62
N LEU A 416 -10.60 -2.41 3.88
CA LEU A 416 -11.91 -2.44 4.54
C LEU A 416 -12.87 -1.39 3.98
N ALA A 417 -12.38 -0.24 3.53
CA ALA A 417 -13.18 0.89 3.07
C ALA A 417 -13.57 0.81 1.60
N LEU A 418 -12.69 0.28 0.75
CA LEU A 418 -12.90 0.21 -0.69
C LEU A 418 -13.73 -1.01 -1.07
N PRO A 419 -14.79 -0.86 -1.89
CA PRO A 419 -15.65 -1.99 -2.27
C PRO A 419 -14.94 -3.04 -3.12
N SER A 420 -13.96 -2.60 -3.91
CA SER A 420 -13.25 -3.38 -4.93
C SER A 420 -11.94 -4.00 -4.44
N ALA A 421 -11.67 -4.01 -3.13
CA ALA A 421 -10.48 -4.64 -2.55
C ALA A 421 -10.84 -6.00 -1.94
N TYR A 422 -10.05 -7.05 -2.21
CA TYR A 422 -10.42 -8.43 -1.85
C TYR A 422 -9.38 -9.20 -1.06
N TRP A 423 -8.06 -8.95 -1.27
CA TRP A 423 -6.98 -9.71 -0.70
C TRP A 423 -5.96 -8.81 -0.02
N PHE A 424 -5.74 -9.03 1.27
CA PHE A 424 -4.76 -8.29 2.06
C PHE A 424 -3.39 -8.95 2.00
N GLU A 425 -2.39 -8.19 1.61
CA GLU A 425 -0.99 -8.61 1.57
C GLU A 425 -0.39 -8.66 2.96
N VAL A 426 0.21 -9.80 3.31
CA VAL A 426 0.94 -9.97 4.57
C VAL A 426 2.36 -10.40 4.27
N PRO A 427 3.37 -9.57 4.61
CA PRO A 427 4.77 -10.00 4.53
C PRO A 427 5.01 -11.31 5.27
N HIS A 428 5.70 -12.24 4.65
CA HIS A 428 5.96 -13.55 5.24
C HIS A 428 7.47 -13.73 5.52
N PRO A 429 7.86 -14.00 6.78
CA PRO A 429 7.05 -14.09 8.01
C PRO A 429 6.51 -12.74 8.51
N VAL A 430 5.27 -12.75 9.03
CA VAL A 430 4.58 -11.53 9.48
C VAL A 430 5.27 -10.84 10.68
N GLU A 431 6.03 -11.58 11.46
CA GLU A 431 6.78 -11.07 12.61
C GLU A 431 7.80 -9.99 12.23
N TYR A 432 8.21 -9.93 10.98
CA TYR A 432 9.10 -8.88 10.47
C TYR A 432 8.48 -7.48 10.52
N THR A 433 7.15 -7.38 10.56
CA THR A 433 6.44 -6.11 10.64
C THR A 433 6.31 -5.59 12.06
N ASP A 434 6.49 -6.44 13.08
CA ASP A 434 6.20 -6.15 14.48
C ASP A 434 7.07 -5.00 15.03
N ARG A 435 6.42 -4.02 15.68
CA ARG A 435 7.07 -2.97 16.45
C ARG A 435 6.88 -3.24 17.94
N PRO A 436 7.94 -3.19 18.77
CA PRO A 436 7.86 -3.60 20.19
C PRO A 436 6.96 -2.72 21.04
N TYR A 437 6.71 -1.49 20.58
CA TYR A 437 5.87 -0.52 21.29
C TYR A 437 4.40 -0.50 20.83
N LEU A 438 4.01 -1.35 19.86
CA LEU A 438 2.61 -1.50 19.49
C LEU A 438 1.99 -2.70 20.19
N LYS A 439 0.79 -2.50 20.76
CA LYS A 439 0.08 -3.54 21.51
C LYS A 439 -0.62 -4.53 20.61
N ASN A 440 -1.21 -4.04 19.50
CA ASN A 440 -1.90 -4.87 18.54
C ASN A 440 -0.91 -5.38 17.48
N LYS A 441 -1.11 -6.62 17.04
CA LYS A 441 -0.27 -7.30 16.06
C LYS A 441 -1.12 -7.83 14.92
N PHE A 442 -0.61 -7.77 13.70
CA PHE A 442 -1.23 -8.44 12.57
C PHE A 442 -1.04 -9.94 12.69
N ARG A 443 -2.15 -10.68 12.73
CA ARG A 443 -2.14 -12.14 12.71
C ARG A 443 -3.40 -12.62 11.98
N ILE A 444 -3.24 -13.62 11.14
CA ILE A 444 -4.37 -14.27 10.48
C ILE A 444 -5.11 -15.20 11.47
N ASP A 445 -6.38 -15.36 11.25
CA ASP A 445 -7.14 -16.44 11.89
C ASP A 445 -6.94 -17.78 11.15
N LYS A 446 -7.58 -18.85 11.65
CA LYS A 446 -7.49 -20.20 11.07
C LYS A 446 -8.01 -20.32 9.61
N ASP A 447 -8.77 -19.34 9.15
CA ASP A 447 -9.38 -19.29 7.82
C ASP A 447 -8.71 -18.27 6.91
N SER A 448 -7.51 -17.78 7.28
CA SER A 448 -6.70 -16.78 6.55
C SER A 448 -7.27 -15.37 6.56
N TYR A 449 -8.13 -15.02 7.50
CA TYR A 449 -8.63 -13.65 7.62
C TYR A 449 -7.86 -12.85 8.66
N ILE A 450 -7.74 -11.55 8.40
CA ILE A 450 -7.39 -10.55 9.41
C ILE A 450 -8.68 -9.82 9.80
N LEU A 451 -8.90 -9.71 11.11
CA LEU A 451 -10.08 -9.04 11.66
C LEU A 451 -9.89 -7.53 11.67
N ALA A 452 -10.94 -6.81 11.34
CA ALA A 452 -10.94 -5.34 11.35
C ALA A 452 -10.61 -4.78 12.74
N PRO A 453 -9.81 -3.69 12.82
CA PRO A 453 -9.47 -3.08 14.09
C PRO A 453 -10.74 -2.49 14.76
N THR A 454 -10.80 -2.63 16.08
CA THR A 454 -11.88 -2.06 16.90
C THR A 454 -11.44 -0.80 17.64
N ASP A 455 -10.15 -0.63 17.87
CA ASP A 455 -9.59 0.57 18.51
C ASP A 455 -9.71 1.80 17.58
N PRO A 456 -9.91 3.00 18.14
CA PRO A 456 -10.10 4.22 17.36
C PRO A 456 -8.84 4.67 16.61
N GLY A 457 -9.05 5.47 15.57
CA GLY A 457 -7.99 5.93 14.69
C GLY A 457 -7.44 4.81 13.83
N LEU A 458 -6.13 4.68 13.75
CA LEU A 458 -5.44 3.56 13.09
C LEU A 458 -5.62 2.21 13.80
N GLY A 459 -6.08 2.19 15.07
CA GLY A 459 -6.19 0.94 15.81
C GLY A 459 -4.84 0.40 16.30
N LEU A 460 -3.83 1.26 16.43
CA LEU A 460 -2.48 0.91 16.88
C LEU A 460 -2.14 1.61 18.22
N PRO A 461 -2.68 1.13 19.35
CA PRO A 461 -2.38 1.73 20.65
C PRO A 461 -0.90 1.51 21.02
N ILE A 462 -0.25 2.62 21.38
CA ILE A 462 1.17 2.64 21.75
C ILE A 462 1.35 2.29 23.23
N ASP A 463 2.25 1.35 23.53
CA ASP A 463 2.82 1.18 24.85
C ASP A 463 3.94 2.20 25.06
N ARG A 464 3.66 3.25 25.86
CA ARG A 464 4.62 4.34 26.09
C ARG A 464 5.89 3.88 26.77
N ALA A 465 5.80 2.95 27.72
CA ALA A 465 6.98 2.42 28.40
C ALA A 465 7.87 1.61 27.47
N ALA A 466 7.27 0.88 26.53
CA ALA A 466 8.02 0.16 25.51
C ALA A 466 8.62 1.12 24.46
N LEU A 467 7.89 2.18 24.06
CA LEU A 467 8.40 3.21 23.15
C LEU A 467 9.62 3.94 23.79
N ASP A 468 9.52 4.31 25.05
CA ASP A 468 10.61 5.01 25.76
C ASP A 468 11.90 4.16 25.81
N LYS A 469 11.78 2.83 25.93
CA LYS A 469 12.93 1.92 25.94
C LYS A 469 13.70 1.90 24.62
N VAL A 470 13.02 2.08 23.49
CA VAL A 470 13.64 2.08 22.16
C VAL A 470 13.92 3.48 21.63
N THR A 471 13.44 4.53 22.30
CA THR A 471 13.64 5.92 21.88
C THR A 471 15.05 6.39 22.24
N LYS A 472 15.82 6.83 21.25
CA LYS A 472 17.14 7.45 21.44
C LYS A 472 17.06 8.96 21.59
N GLN A 473 16.13 9.58 20.89
CA GLN A 473 15.97 11.03 20.84
C GLN A 473 14.53 11.39 20.46
N ILE A 474 14.05 12.51 21.02
CA ILE A 474 12.80 13.15 20.58
C ILE A 474 13.16 14.50 19.97
N LEU A 475 12.87 14.67 18.68
CA LEU A 475 12.98 15.94 17.97
C LEU A 475 11.63 16.67 18.08
N ARG A 476 11.71 18.00 18.29
CA ARG A 476 10.51 18.86 18.43
C ARG A 476 10.67 20.13 17.63
#